data_a1ece9fda249ee61c3c97dc4ed24435a
#
_entry.id   a1ece9fda249ee61c3c97dc4ed24435a
#
_cell.length_a   1.000
_cell.length_b   1.000
_cell.length_c   1.000
_cell.angle_alpha   90.00
_cell.angle_beta   90.00
_cell.angle_gamma   90.00
#
_symmetry.space_group_name_H-M   'P 1'
#
loop_
_entity.id
_entity.type
_entity.pdbx_description
1 polymer ?
#
loop_
_entity_poly.entity_id
_entity_poly.type
_entity_poly.pdbx_seq_one_letter_code
_entity_poly.pdbx_strand_id
1 'polypeptide(L)'
;FKVRTRGLGKFCELALWGVWCAGQNTAQTDAAGDFTFLINGVEDMTCFVMFSRLVTRKDAEAPGCLSEVNRKVTYPGAKEYVSGFPVDASGKKGMNVTAYWDDGTEENRFVAAGSYDDGVYTFDTSPDVVSSLFEKPDILQYKVEVSGGSLLFVIDRTRYAEAWCFRFKNVYDMPETLTATGGLKMAGNNESDMAAMYGVDRKFGVKVTDEYTVNSGRIFFQSDYKLWHNLLNCQEAGILVNLSLIHI
;
A
#
# COMPACT_ATOMS: atom_id res chain seq x y z
N PHE A 1 -30.72 -21.40 24.30
CA PHE A 1 -30.41 -21.71 22.89
C PHE A 1 -29.12 -21.02 22.52
N LYS A 2 -28.12 -21.74 21.97
CA LYS A 2 -26.94 -21.14 21.35
C LYS A 2 -27.16 -21.09 19.85
N VAL A 3 -27.31 -19.91 19.29
CA VAL A 3 -27.34 -19.69 17.84
C VAL A 3 -25.89 -19.50 17.38
N ARG A 4 -25.45 -20.28 16.41
CA ARG A 4 -24.15 -20.16 15.80
C ARG A 4 -24.33 -19.65 14.37
N THR A 5 -24.03 -18.37 14.14
CA THR A 5 -23.98 -17.80 12.80
C THR A 5 -22.60 -18.02 12.19
N ARG A 6 -22.57 -18.38 10.90
CA ARG A 6 -21.33 -18.54 10.15
C ARG A 6 -21.31 -17.53 9.01
N GLY A 7 -20.13 -17.05 8.66
CA GLY A 7 -19.93 -16.20 7.49
C GLY A 7 -20.22 -14.71 7.70
N LEU A 8 -20.33 -14.22 8.94
CA LEU A 8 -20.48 -12.78 9.21
C LEU A 8 -19.38 -11.93 8.58
N GLY A 9 -18.14 -12.46 8.50
CA GLY A 9 -17.03 -11.76 7.85
C GLY A 9 -17.31 -11.41 6.38
N LYS A 10 -18.07 -12.22 5.64
CA LYS A 10 -18.43 -11.89 4.25
C LYS A 10 -19.34 -10.66 4.14
N PHE A 11 -20.22 -10.45 5.11
CA PHE A 11 -21.07 -9.25 5.12
C PHE A 11 -20.25 -8.01 5.46
N CYS A 12 -19.31 -8.11 6.41
CA CYS A 12 -18.39 -7.04 6.72
C CYS A 12 -17.49 -6.73 5.51
N GLU A 13 -16.95 -7.74 4.84
CA GLU A 13 -16.14 -7.59 3.64
C GLU A 13 -16.91 -6.85 2.53
N LEU A 14 -18.16 -7.21 2.27
CA LEU A 14 -18.99 -6.54 1.27
C LEU A 14 -19.26 -5.06 1.63
N ALA A 15 -19.38 -4.75 2.90
CA ALA A 15 -19.61 -3.38 3.37
C ALA A 15 -18.33 -2.53 3.34
N LEU A 16 -17.16 -3.14 3.56
CA LEU A 16 -15.84 -2.48 3.53
C LEU A 16 -15.20 -2.45 2.14
N TRP A 17 -15.79 -3.12 1.16
CA TRP A 17 -15.26 -3.16 -0.20
C TRP A 17 -15.52 -1.85 -0.92
N GLY A 18 -14.68 -0.88 -0.64
CA GLY A 18 -14.75 0.44 -1.23
C GLY A 18 -13.65 0.72 -2.26
N VAL A 19 -13.78 1.85 -2.91
CA VAL A 19 -12.74 2.39 -3.79
C VAL A 19 -11.59 2.88 -2.92
N TRP A 20 -10.38 2.57 -3.30
CA TRP A 20 -9.19 3.13 -2.70
C TRP A 20 -9.28 4.65 -2.63
N CYS A 21 -9.13 5.22 -1.44
CA CYS A 21 -8.83 6.63 -1.35
C CYS A 21 -7.42 6.85 -1.92
N ALA A 22 -7.36 7.35 -3.14
CA ALA A 22 -6.11 7.57 -3.87
C ALA A 22 -5.27 8.72 -3.29
N GLY A 23 -5.81 9.43 -2.28
CA GLY A 23 -5.16 10.59 -1.68
C GLY A 23 -3.98 10.22 -0.80
N GLN A 24 -3.03 11.14 -0.73
CA GLN A 24 -1.94 11.14 0.23
C GLN A 24 -2.43 11.80 1.51
N ASN A 25 -1.96 11.35 2.67
CA ASN A 25 -2.38 11.87 3.98
C ASN A 25 -3.91 11.87 4.11
N THR A 26 -4.50 10.70 3.94
CA THR A 26 -5.96 10.54 3.92
C THR A 26 -6.43 9.38 4.79
N ALA A 27 -7.64 9.52 5.35
CA ALA A 27 -8.33 8.42 6.00
C ALA A 27 -8.82 7.40 4.97
N GLN A 28 -8.65 6.12 5.26
CA GLN A 28 -9.13 4.99 4.46
C GLN A 28 -10.47 4.52 5.04
N THR A 29 -11.55 5.25 4.76
CA THR A 29 -12.86 5.06 5.38
C THR A 29 -13.48 3.70 5.09
N ASP A 30 -13.15 3.12 3.92
CA ASP A 30 -13.74 1.86 3.46
C ASP A 30 -12.87 0.63 3.75
N ALA A 31 -11.76 0.81 4.47
CA ALA A 31 -10.81 -0.26 4.78
C ALA A 31 -11.07 -0.97 6.09
N ALA A 32 -11.70 -0.27 7.03
CA ALA A 32 -12.02 -0.77 8.35
C ALA A 32 -13.17 0.04 8.96
N GLY A 33 -13.92 -0.57 9.86
CA GLY A 33 -15.03 0.11 10.53
C GLY A 33 -15.63 -0.70 11.65
N ASP A 34 -16.48 -0.04 12.42
CA ASP A 34 -17.26 -0.65 13.48
C ASP A 34 -18.53 -1.32 12.91
N PHE A 35 -18.74 -2.55 13.31
CA PHE A 35 -19.91 -3.34 12.98
C PHE A 35 -20.68 -3.70 14.22
N THR A 36 -21.92 -3.24 14.28
CA THR A 36 -22.86 -3.59 15.36
C THR A 36 -23.78 -4.71 14.89
N PHE A 37 -23.72 -5.84 15.57
CA PHE A 37 -24.58 -6.99 15.31
C PHE A 37 -25.80 -6.94 16.23
N LEU A 38 -26.97 -7.04 15.62
CA LEU A 38 -28.26 -6.99 16.32
C LEU A 38 -28.94 -8.36 16.30
N ILE A 39 -29.47 -8.80 17.42
CA ILE A 39 -30.35 -9.96 17.53
C ILE A 39 -31.75 -9.46 17.88
N ASN A 40 -32.72 -9.71 16.99
CA ASN A 40 -34.10 -9.22 17.15
C ASN A 40 -34.19 -7.70 17.39
N GLY A 41 -33.28 -6.92 16.76
CA GLY A 41 -33.25 -5.46 16.91
C GLY A 41 -32.56 -4.97 18.19
N VAL A 42 -32.04 -5.85 19.01
CA VAL A 42 -31.24 -5.52 20.20
C VAL A 42 -29.76 -5.73 19.91
N GLU A 43 -28.92 -4.78 20.28
CA GLU A 43 -27.46 -4.91 20.13
C GLU A 43 -26.95 -6.10 20.95
N ASP A 44 -26.26 -7.00 20.29
CA ASP A 44 -25.59 -8.15 20.89
C ASP A 44 -24.08 -7.92 21.03
N MET A 45 -23.47 -7.37 19.98
CA MET A 45 -22.03 -7.14 19.94
C MET A 45 -21.67 -6.03 18.95
N THR A 46 -20.74 -5.17 19.34
CA THR A 46 -20.03 -4.27 18.44
C THR A 46 -18.57 -4.68 18.34
N CYS A 47 -18.02 -4.77 17.14
CA CYS A 47 -16.62 -5.06 16.91
C CYS A 47 -16.05 -4.25 15.78
N PHE A 48 -14.80 -3.86 15.93
CA PHE A 48 -14.03 -3.24 14.85
C PHE A 48 -13.53 -4.33 13.89
N VAL A 49 -13.78 -4.15 12.60
CA VAL A 49 -13.42 -5.10 11.55
C VAL A 49 -12.56 -4.40 10.52
N MET A 50 -11.47 -5.03 10.13
CA MET A 50 -10.65 -4.61 9.00
C MET A 50 -10.43 -5.77 8.04
N PHE A 51 -10.22 -5.43 6.77
CA PHE A 51 -9.86 -6.41 5.75
C PHE A 51 -8.44 -6.92 5.96
N SER A 52 -8.26 -8.24 5.83
CA SER A 52 -6.95 -8.86 5.76
C SER A 52 -7.01 -10.17 4.97
N ARG A 53 -6.06 -10.37 4.05
CA ARG A 53 -5.84 -11.65 3.37
C ARG A 53 -4.97 -12.60 4.17
N LEU A 54 -4.40 -12.13 5.27
CA LEU A 54 -3.67 -12.99 6.17
C LEU A 54 -4.66 -13.85 6.96
N VAL A 55 -4.35 -15.14 7.06
CA VAL A 55 -5.05 -16.01 7.98
C VAL A 55 -4.56 -15.67 9.39
N THR A 56 -5.23 -14.72 10.03
CA THR A 56 -4.92 -14.36 11.41
C THR A 56 -5.56 -15.34 12.38
N ARG A 57 -4.85 -15.62 13.46
CA ARG A 57 -5.45 -16.34 14.59
C ARG A 57 -6.48 -15.43 15.26
N LYS A 58 -7.48 -16.04 15.88
CA LYS A 58 -8.61 -15.37 16.51
C LYS A 58 -8.24 -14.31 17.56
N ASP A 59 -7.03 -14.38 18.08
CA ASP A 59 -6.50 -13.54 19.17
C ASP A 59 -5.35 -12.63 18.69
N ALA A 60 -5.18 -12.45 17.36
CA ALA A 60 -4.14 -11.57 16.87
C ALA A 60 -4.55 -10.12 17.09
N GLU A 61 -3.71 -9.35 17.75
CA GLU A 61 -3.83 -7.90 17.82
C GLU A 61 -3.69 -7.28 16.42
N ALA A 62 -4.40 -6.19 16.15
CA ALA A 62 -4.23 -5.45 14.92
C ALA A 62 -2.79 -4.90 14.87
N PRO A 63 -2.06 -5.11 13.77
CA PRO A 63 -0.72 -4.55 13.63
C PRO A 63 -0.82 -3.02 13.62
N GLY A 64 0.07 -2.35 14.32
CA GLY A 64 0.10 -0.88 14.32
C GLY A 64 0.36 -0.33 12.92
N CYS A 65 1.36 -0.88 12.24
CA CYS A 65 1.69 -0.56 10.85
C CYS A 65 1.15 -1.65 9.93
N LEU A 66 0.31 -1.29 8.95
CA LEU A 66 -0.36 -2.23 8.05
C LEU A 66 0.53 -2.59 6.86
N SER A 67 1.70 -3.12 7.15
CA SER A 67 2.64 -3.70 6.19
C SER A 67 3.17 -5.03 6.70
N GLU A 68 3.48 -5.95 5.80
CA GLU A 68 4.11 -7.23 6.14
C GLU A 68 5.63 -7.15 6.31
N VAL A 69 6.21 -6.01 5.97
CA VAL A 69 7.65 -5.78 6.07
C VAL A 69 7.94 -4.71 7.10
N ASN A 70 9.07 -4.83 7.77
CA ASN A 70 9.54 -3.85 8.75
C ASN A 70 10.73 -3.01 8.26
N ARG A 71 11.19 -3.30 7.03
CA ARG A 71 12.29 -2.59 6.38
C ARG A 71 12.09 -2.58 4.87
N LYS A 72 12.39 -1.44 4.25
CA LYS A 72 12.32 -1.21 2.81
C LYS A 72 13.54 -0.42 2.33
N VAL A 73 13.95 -0.65 1.09
CA VAL A 73 14.80 0.30 0.35
C VAL A 73 13.91 1.27 -0.40
N THR A 74 14.26 2.52 -0.34
CA THR A 74 13.60 3.59 -1.10
C THR A 74 14.64 4.42 -1.84
N TYR A 75 14.21 5.29 -2.73
CA TYR A 75 15.06 6.05 -3.64
C TYR A 75 14.62 7.50 -3.66
N PRO A 76 15.52 8.47 -3.90
CA PRO A 76 15.13 9.86 -4.14
C PRO A 76 14.08 9.95 -5.24
N GLY A 77 12.99 10.66 -4.98
CA GLY A 77 11.85 10.76 -5.90
C GLY A 77 10.88 9.57 -5.92
N ALA A 78 11.15 8.48 -5.20
CA ALA A 78 10.21 7.39 -5.03
C ALA A 78 8.99 7.82 -4.22
N LYS A 79 7.84 7.17 -4.48
CA LYS A 79 6.63 7.33 -3.69
C LYS A 79 6.51 6.20 -2.68
N GLU A 80 6.30 6.58 -1.42
CA GLU A 80 6.17 5.65 -0.32
C GLU A 80 4.96 6.00 0.54
N TYR A 81 4.24 4.96 0.97
CA TYR A 81 3.05 5.12 1.81
C TYR A 81 3.15 4.18 3.01
N VAL A 82 2.71 4.67 4.16
CA VAL A 82 2.53 3.87 5.37
C VAL A 82 1.11 4.03 5.85
N SER A 83 0.41 2.93 6.01
CA SER A 83 -0.94 2.91 6.55
C SER A 83 -0.94 2.29 7.94
N GLY A 84 -1.82 2.77 8.80
CA GLY A 84 -1.98 2.26 10.15
C GLY A 84 -3.09 2.96 10.91
N PHE A 85 -3.24 2.58 12.17
CA PHE A 85 -4.14 3.25 13.11
C PHE A 85 -3.38 4.37 13.82
N PRO A 86 -3.61 5.65 13.50
CA PRO A 86 -2.71 6.73 13.89
C PRO A 86 -2.90 7.25 15.32
N VAL A 87 -3.51 6.49 16.21
CA VAL A 87 -3.70 6.88 17.61
C VAL A 87 -2.61 6.25 18.47
N ASP A 88 -1.77 7.06 19.09
CA ASP A 88 -0.78 6.58 20.06
C ASP A 88 -1.39 6.37 21.46
N ALA A 89 -0.59 5.80 22.37
CA ALA A 89 -1.01 5.56 23.76
C ALA A 89 -1.39 6.84 24.54
N SER A 90 -1.02 8.01 24.05
CA SER A 90 -1.36 9.33 24.62
C SER A 90 -2.63 9.94 24.01
N GLY A 91 -3.24 9.27 23.03
CA GLY A 91 -4.38 9.78 22.26
C GLY A 91 -4.00 10.78 21.17
N LYS A 92 -2.71 11.01 20.90
CA LYS A 92 -2.26 11.79 19.76
C LYS A 92 -2.51 11.05 18.46
N LYS A 93 -3.08 11.75 17.48
CA LYS A 93 -3.37 11.21 16.14
C LYS A 93 -2.29 11.64 15.17
N GLY A 94 -1.45 10.67 14.75
CA GLY A 94 -0.36 10.95 13.81
C GLY A 94 0.67 9.85 13.73
N MET A 95 1.80 10.16 13.12
CA MET A 95 2.97 9.29 13.05
C MET A 95 4.20 9.99 13.62
N ASN A 96 5.16 9.22 14.12
CA ASN A 96 6.50 9.70 14.44
C ASN A 96 7.45 9.33 13.31
N VAL A 97 8.27 10.28 12.90
CA VAL A 97 9.33 10.07 11.91
C VAL A 97 10.67 10.35 12.57
N THR A 98 11.55 9.36 12.63
CA THR A 98 12.92 9.51 13.11
C THR A 98 13.87 9.42 11.93
N ALA A 99 14.59 10.48 11.63
CA ALA A 99 15.62 10.52 10.60
C ALA A 99 17.00 10.23 11.21
N TYR A 100 17.85 9.54 10.43
CA TYR A 100 19.22 9.18 10.81
C TYR A 100 20.18 9.64 9.70
N TRP A 101 21.30 10.22 10.10
CA TRP A 101 22.35 10.70 9.22
C TRP A 101 23.62 9.86 9.33
N ASP A 102 24.53 10.04 8.40
CA ASP A 102 25.82 9.32 8.31
C ASP A 102 26.79 9.65 9.45
N ASP A 103 26.63 10.84 10.06
CA ASP A 103 27.41 11.27 11.24
C ASP A 103 26.92 10.67 12.57
N GLY A 104 25.90 9.79 12.51
CA GLY A 104 25.32 9.13 13.67
C GLY A 104 24.31 9.98 14.46
N THR A 105 23.98 11.19 13.98
CA THR A 105 22.90 12.00 14.58
C THR A 105 21.53 11.48 14.19
N GLU A 106 20.56 11.67 15.08
CA GLU A 106 19.14 11.37 14.83
C GLU A 106 18.25 12.51 15.29
N GLU A 107 17.12 12.67 14.64
CA GLU A 107 16.10 13.65 15.01
C GLU A 107 14.71 13.05 14.79
N ASN A 108 13.77 13.35 15.70
CA ASN A 108 12.39 12.90 15.63
C ASN A 108 11.44 14.05 15.34
N ARG A 109 10.45 13.81 14.48
CA ARG A 109 9.36 14.73 14.18
C ARG A 109 8.03 13.99 14.25
N PHE A 110 7.04 14.66 14.85
CA PHE A 110 5.66 14.19 14.84
C PHE A 110 4.90 14.83 13.67
N VAL A 111 4.23 13.98 12.88
CA VAL A 111 3.36 14.40 11.78
C VAL A 111 1.92 14.08 12.16
N ALA A 112 1.12 15.12 12.35
CA ALA A 112 -0.28 14.94 12.70
C ALA A 112 -1.07 14.33 11.54
N ALA A 113 -1.96 13.40 11.83
CA ALA A 113 -3.01 13.00 10.91
C ALA A 113 -3.96 14.19 10.74
N GLY A 114 -4.43 14.41 9.53
CA GLY A 114 -5.41 15.45 9.24
C GLY A 114 -6.76 15.20 9.91
N SER A 115 -7.82 15.79 9.38
CA SER A 115 -9.19 15.54 9.86
C SER A 115 -9.52 14.04 9.72
N TYR A 116 -9.73 13.36 10.83
CA TYR A 116 -9.79 11.92 10.91
C TYR A 116 -10.70 11.49 12.07
N ASP A 117 -11.73 10.75 11.71
CA ASP A 117 -12.58 10.02 12.65
C ASP A 117 -12.00 8.61 12.76
N ASP A 118 -11.88 7.97 13.82
CA ASP A 118 -11.19 6.71 14.12
C ASP A 118 -11.15 5.69 12.94
N GLY A 119 -10.03 4.97 12.76
CA GLY A 119 -9.87 3.99 11.68
C GLY A 119 -8.43 3.94 11.11
N VAL A 120 -8.33 3.63 9.83
CA VAL A 120 -7.03 3.54 9.13
C VAL A 120 -6.72 4.86 8.44
N TYR A 121 -5.48 5.28 8.55
CA TYR A 121 -4.96 6.47 7.87
C TYR A 121 -3.69 6.11 7.07
N THR A 122 -3.58 6.66 5.87
CA THR A 122 -2.41 6.48 5.01
C THR A 122 -1.60 7.77 4.97
N PHE A 123 -0.33 7.68 5.35
CA PHE A 123 0.63 8.77 5.32
C PHE A 123 1.49 8.69 4.06
N ASP A 124 1.79 9.84 3.46
CA ASP A 124 2.86 9.96 2.47
C ASP A 124 4.19 10.01 3.23
N THR A 125 4.97 8.97 3.06
CA THR A 125 6.29 8.81 3.66
C THR A 125 7.41 8.81 2.62
N SER A 126 7.14 9.38 1.44
CA SER A 126 8.12 9.52 0.37
C SER A 126 9.38 10.23 0.88
N PRO A 127 10.59 9.86 0.41
CA PRO A 127 11.84 10.46 0.87
C PRO A 127 11.87 12.00 0.79
N ASP A 128 11.29 12.57 -0.28
CA ASP A 128 11.25 14.03 -0.46
C ASP A 128 10.32 14.69 0.58
N VAL A 129 9.18 14.06 0.90
CA VAL A 129 8.25 14.54 1.93
C VAL A 129 8.91 14.46 3.30
N VAL A 130 9.51 13.33 3.62
CA VAL A 130 10.21 13.14 4.90
C VAL A 130 11.39 14.11 5.02
N SER A 131 12.18 14.29 3.97
CA SER A 131 13.32 15.24 3.99
C SER A 131 12.87 16.68 4.27
N SER A 132 11.69 17.06 3.84
CA SER A 132 11.14 18.39 4.09
C SER A 132 10.78 18.69 5.56
N LEU A 133 10.69 17.65 6.39
CA LEU A 133 10.40 17.78 7.82
C LEU A 133 11.63 18.23 8.64
N PHE A 134 12.83 18.10 8.07
CA PHE A 134 14.08 18.30 8.76
C PHE A 134 14.91 19.40 8.07
N GLU A 135 15.63 20.18 8.87
CA GLU A 135 16.50 21.23 8.32
C GLU A 135 17.81 20.64 7.76
N LYS A 136 18.28 19.55 8.35
CA LYS A 136 19.51 18.87 7.94
C LYS A 136 19.25 18.01 6.70
N PRO A 137 19.97 18.24 5.60
CA PRO A 137 19.84 17.45 4.37
C PRO A 137 20.45 16.05 4.51
N ASP A 138 20.33 15.26 3.47
CA ASP A 138 21.06 14.00 3.28
C ASP A 138 20.77 12.90 4.31
N ILE A 139 19.47 12.72 4.63
CA ILE A 139 19.01 11.62 5.47
C ILE A 139 19.49 10.28 4.87
N LEU A 140 20.17 9.46 5.66
CA LEU A 140 20.62 8.12 5.26
C LEU A 140 19.49 7.10 5.30
N GLN A 141 18.72 7.14 6.37
CA GLN A 141 17.55 6.28 6.59
C GLN A 141 16.55 6.98 7.51
N TYR A 142 15.31 6.58 7.45
CA TYR A 142 14.29 7.08 8.38
C TYR A 142 13.35 5.96 8.82
N LYS A 143 12.91 6.05 10.05
CA LYS A 143 11.94 5.15 10.66
C LYS A 143 10.61 5.88 10.83
N VAL A 144 9.55 5.26 10.37
CA VAL A 144 8.16 5.71 10.57
C VAL A 144 7.51 4.82 11.61
N GLU A 145 6.88 5.40 12.60
CA GLU A 145 6.18 4.69 13.67
C GLU A 145 4.71 5.14 13.71
N VAL A 146 3.81 4.17 13.62
CA VAL A 146 2.36 4.35 13.71
C VAL A 146 1.82 3.33 14.71
N SER A 147 1.16 3.77 15.77
CA SER A 147 0.52 2.90 16.78
C SER A 147 1.37 1.71 17.25
N GLY A 148 2.63 1.95 17.58
CA GLY A 148 3.54 0.91 18.07
C GLY A 148 4.11 -0.02 17.00
N GLY A 149 3.65 0.06 15.74
CA GLY A 149 4.31 -0.57 14.59
C GLY A 149 5.33 0.37 13.98
N SER A 150 6.38 -0.16 13.37
CA SER A 150 7.40 0.65 12.71
C SER A 150 7.87 0.06 11.40
N LEU A 151 8.21 0.95 10.46
CA LEU A 151 8.82 0.62 9.17
C LEU A 151 10.08 1.48 8.98
N LEU A 152 11.20 0.82 8.71
CA LEU A 152 12.48 1.47 8.42
C LEU A 152 12.68 1.58 6.92
N PHE A 153 12.92 2.78 6.44
CA PHE A 153 13.30 3.07 5.06
C PHE A 153 14.79 3.38 4.98
N VAL A 154 15.49 2.68 4.10
CA VAL A 154 16.91 2.94 3.78
C VAL A 154 16.97 3.61 2.43
N ILE A 155 17.55 4.80 2.35
CA ILE A 155 17.61 5.58 1.11
C ILE A 155 18.83 5.13 0.29
N ASP A 156 18.59 4.47 -0.84
CA ASP A 156 19.63 4.20 -1.81
C ASP A 156 19.76 5.36 -2.79
N ARG A 157 20.90 6.03 -2.76
CA ARG A 157 21.22 7.20 -3.60
C ARG A 157 21.92 6.82 -4.89
N THR A 158 22.01 5.53 -5.22
CA THR A 158 22.55 5.07 -6.49
C THR A 158 21.70 5.64 -7.64
N ARG A 159 22.36 6.21 -8.63
CA ARG A 159 21.67 6.66 -9.85
C ARG A 159 21.47 5.47 -10.77
N TYR A 160 20.22 5.09 -10.93
CA TYR A 160 19.80 4.06 -11.87
C TYR A 160 19.37 4.71 -13.18
N ALA A 161 19.62 4.03 -14.30
CA ALA A 161 19.19 4.50 -15.62
C ALA A 161 17.66 4.54 -15.74
N GLU A 162 17.01 3.58 -15.09
CA GLU A 162 15.56 3.46 -15.02
C GLU A 162 15.14 3.14 -13.57
N ALA A 163 14.02 3.70 -13.14
CA ALA A 163 13.38 3.35 -11.88
C ALA A 163 11.86 3.42 -12.07
N TRP A 164 11.19 2.32 -11.72
CA TRP A 164 9.76 2.14 -11.93
C TRP A 164 9.09 1.92 -10.59
N CYS A 165 8.27 2.85 -10.16
CA CYS A 165 7.52 2.75 -8.92
C CYS A 165 6.17 2.09 -9.17
N PHE A 166 5.96 0.94 -8.56
CA PHE A 166 4.68 0.23 -8.54
C PHE A 166 3.93 0.62 -7.27
N ARG A 167 2.64 0.87 -7.43
CA ARG A 167 1.70 1.01 -6.33
C ARG A 167 0.71 -0.15 -6.42
N PHE A 168 0.44 -0.81 -5.32
CA PHE A 168 -0.45 -1.96 -5.25
C PHE A 168 -1.19 -2.04 -3.91
N LYS A 169 -2.25 -2.83 -3.88
CA LYS A 169 -2.95 -3.18 -2.64
C LYS A 169 -2.23 -4.31 -1.95
N ASN A 170 -1.77 -4.07 -0.72
CA ASN A 170 -1.13 -5.10 0.08
C ASN A 170 -2.16 -6.07 0.69
N VAL A 171 -1.70 -6.95 1.59
CA VAL A 171 -2.56 -7.97 2.24
C VAL A 171 -3.62 -7.40 3.17
N TYR A 172 -3.53 -6.15 3.55
CA TYR A 172 -4.52 -5.41 4.35
C TYR A 172 -5.40 -4.50 3.49
N ASP A 173 -5.31 -4.65 2.18
CA ASP A 173 -5.97 -3.79 1.18
C ASP A 173 -5.55 -2.32 1.23
N MET A 174 -4.35 -2.06 1.78
CA MET A 174 -3.76 -0.74 1.90
C MET A 174 -2.78 -0.44 0.78
N PRO A 175 -2.62 0.86 0.40
CA PRO A 175 -1.63 1.24 -0.60
C PRO A 175 -0.22 0.93 -0.11
N GLU A 176 0.51 0.20 -0.90
CA GLU A 176 1.92 -0.09 -0.72
C GLU A 176 2.67 0.14 -2.04
N THR A 177 3.95 0.44 -1.95
CA THR A 177 4.77 0.77 -3.10
C THR A 177 6.01 -0.10 -3.14
N LEU A 178 6.51 -0.32 -4.35
CA LEU A 178 7.76 -1.02 -4.61
C LEU A 178 8.44 -0.39 -5.82
N THR A 179 9.72 -0.07 -5.70
CA THR A 179 10.50 0.49 -6.81
C THR A 179 11.42 -0.57 -7.40
N ALA A 180 11.26 -0.82 -8.70
CA ALA A 180 12.17 -1.63 -9.51
C ALA A 180 13.22 -0.73 -10.15
N THR A 181 14.48 -1.11 -10.04
CA THR A 181 15.64 -0.35 -10.59
C THR A 181 16.27 -0.99 -11.82
N GLY A 182 15.62 -2.01 -12.37
CA GLY A 182 16.00 -2.66 -13.63
C GLY A 182 15.11 -2.20 -14.79
N GLY A 183 15.45 -2.66 -16.00
CA GLY A 183 14.73 -2.28 -17.21
C GLY A 183 13.29 -2.77 -17.25
N LEU A 184 12.42 -1.95 -17.84
CA LEU A 184 11.04 -2.29 -18.19
C LEU A 184 10.99 -2.58 -19.70
N LYS A 185 10.38 -3.70 -20.06
CA LYS A 185 10.03 -4.03 -21.45
C LYS A 185 8.53 -4.12 -21.56
N MET A 186 8.01 -3.52 -22.60
CA MET A 186 6.58 -3.58 -22.95
C MET A 186 6.45 -4.28 -24.29
N ALA A 187 5.59 -5.28 -24.37
CA ALA A 187 5.25 -5.98 -25.60
C ALA A 187 3.71 -5.95 -25.75
N GLY A 188 3.25 -5.53 -26.92
CA GLY A 188 1.83 -5.57 -27.28
C GLY A 188 1.53 -6.83 -28.09
N ASN A 189 0.62 -7.67 -27.62
CA ASN A 189 0.06 -8.76 -28.38
C ASN A 189 -1.29 -8.34 -28.95
N ASN A 190 -1.37 -8.37 -30.30
CA ASN A 190 -2.60 -8.04 -31.01
C ASN A 190 -3.16 -9.31 -31.62
N GLU A 191 -4.25 -9.80 -31.09
CA GLU A 191 -5.06 -10.84 -31.73
C GLU A 191 -6.17 -10.18 -32.54
N SER A 192 -6.33 -10.59 -33.79
CA SER A 192 -7.42 -10.08 -34.62
C SER A 192 -8.00 -11.19 -35.46
N ASP A 193 -9.32 -11.22 -35.52
CA ASP A 193 -10.03 -12.06 -36.47
C ASP A 193 -10.07 -11.37 -37.83
N MET A 194 -9.95 -12.17 -38.88
CA MET A 194 -10.04 -11.72 -40.26
C MET A 194 -11.31 -12.27 -40.91
N ALA A 195 -12.02 -11.43 -41.60
CA ALA A 195 -13.18 -11.86 -42.43
C ALA A 195 -13.08 -11.28 -43.82
N ALA A 196 -13.36 -12.11 -44.81
CA ALA A 196 -13.48 -11.69 -46.18
C ALA A 196 -14.88 -11.04 -46.39
N MET A 197 -14.90 -9.76 -46.70
CA MET A 197 -16.11 -9.02 -47.11
C MET A 197 -15.90 -8.43 -48.51
N TYR A 198 -16.74 -8.85 -49.43
CA TYR A 198 -16.67 -8.40 -50.83
C TYR A 198 -15.31 -8.66 -51.51
N GLY A 199 -14.67 -9.79 -51.21
CA GLY A 199 -13.38 -10.16 -51.74
C GLY A 199 -12.17 -9.43 -51.17
N VAL A 200 -12.36 -8.70 -50.04
CA VAL A 200 -11.28 -8.02 -49.32
C VAL A 200 -11.26 -8.52 -47.87
N ASP A 201 -10.08 -8.92 -47.41
CA ASP A 201 -9.88 -9.29 -46.02
C ASP A 201 -9.89 -8.06 -45.13
N ARG A 202 -10.75 -8.09 -44.13
CA ARG A 202 -10.85 -7.01 -43.12
C ARG A 202 -10.66 -7.58 -41.73
N LYS A 203 -9.90 -6.86 -40.92
CA LYS A 203 -9.76 -7.13 -39.48
C LYS A 203 -11.02 -6.74 -38.74
N PHE A 204 -11.51 -7.63 -37.91
CA PHE A 204 -12.55 -7.34 -36.94
C PHE A 204 -12.20 -7.99 -35.58
N GLY A 205 -12.82 -7.58 -34.49
CA GLY A 205 -12.61 -8.19 -33.18
C GLY A 205 -11.15 -8.09 -32.70
N VAL A 206 -10.55 -6.90 -32.80
CA VAL A 206 -9.15 -6.71 -32.33
C VAL A 206 -9.08 -6.73 -30.81
N LYS A 207 -8.34 -7.70 -30.27
CA LYS A 207 -8.00 -7.77 -28.85
C LYS A 207 -6.54 -7.38 -28.70
N VAL A 208 -6.31 -6.31 -27.94
CA VAL A 208 -4.96 -5.85 -27.59
C VAL A 208 -4.67 -6.29 -26.16
N THR A 209 -3.54 -6.96 -25.95
CA THR A 209 -3.05 -7.31 -24.61
C THR A 209 -1.63 -6.80 -24.49
N ASP A 210 -1.41 -5.90 -23.54
CA ASP A 210 -0.08 -5.40 -23.22
C ASP A 210 0.57 -6.30 -22.18
N GLU A 211 1.81 -6.72 -22.45
CA GLU A 211 2.63 -7.50 -21.54
C GLU A 211 3.80 -6.65 -21.06
N TYR A 212 3.93 -6.56 -19.74
CA TYR A 212 5.02 -5.83 -19.10
C TYR A 212 6.00 -6.81 -18.46
N THR A 213 7.25 -6.77 -18.87
CA THR A 213 8.33 -7.51 -18.23
C THR A 213 9.22 -6.53 -17.48
N VAL A 214 9.29 -6.69 -16.16
CA VAL A 214 10.08 -5.83 -15.27
C VAL A 214 11.20 -6.62 -14.65
N ASN A 215 12.39 -6.06 -14.71
CA ASN A 215 13.53 -6.55 -13.93
C ASN A 215 13.53 -5.83 -12.58
N SER A 216 13.54 -6.58 -11.48
CA SER A 216 13.55 -6.02 -10.12
C SER A 216 14.73 -5.06 -9.89
N GLY A 217 15.83 -5.26 -10.61
CA GLY A 217 17.08 -4.63 -10.29
C GLY A 217 17.71 -5.24 -9.05
N ARG A 218 18.38 -4.41 -8.25
CA ARG A 218 19.09 -4.85 -7.06
C ARG A 218 18.13 -5.12 -5.91
N ILE A 219 18.21 -6.30 -5.33
CA ILE A 219 17.47 -6.71 -4.12
C ILE A 219 18.45 -6.63 -2.95
N PHE A 220 18.10 -5.86 -1.92
CA PHE A 220 18.95 -5.62 -0.76
C PHE A 220 18.58 -6.49 0.44
N PHE A 221 17.28 -6.72 0.66
CA PHE A 221 16.77 -7.44 1.81
C PHE A 221 15.91 -8.63 1.41
N GLN A 222 15.87 -9.61 2.28
CA GLN A 222 14.96 -10.74 2.10
C GLN A 222 13.48 -10.30 2.13
N SER A 223 13.15 -9.22 2.84
CA SER A 223 11.81 -8.62 2.84
C SER A 223 11.37 -8.12 1.48
N ASP A 224 12.32 -7.74 0.59
CA ASP A 224 12.00 -7.27 -0.74
C ASP A 224 11.29 -8.36 -1.57
N TYR A 225 11.67 -9.63 -1.40
CA TYR A 225 10.97 -10.75 -2.04
C TYR A 225 9.50 -10.84 -1.62
N LYS A 226 9.19 -10.49 -0.38
CA LYS A 226 7.82 -10.48 0.12
C LYS A 226 7.00 -9.38 -0.54
N LEU A 227 7.58 -8.20 -0.74
CA LEU A 227 6.94 -7.10 -1.47
C LEU A 227 6.68 -7.48 -2.93
N TRP A 228 7.64 -8.12 -3.61
CA TRP A 228 7.44 -8.63 -4.97
C TRP A 228 6.34 -9.69 -5.03
N HIS A 229 6.32 -10.61 -4.08
CA HIS A 229 5.27 -11.62 -3.99
C HIS A 229 3.89 -10.96 -3.79
N ASN A 230 3.80 -9.95 -2.94
CA ASN A 230 2.56 -9.22 -2.69
C ASN A 230 2.09 -8.45 -3.93
N LEU A 231 3.00 -7.79 -4.65
CA LEU A 231 2.70 -7.13 -5.91
C LEU A 231 2.15 -8.11 -6.96
N LEU A 232 2.80 -9.28 -7.13
CA LEU A 232 2.37 -10.28 -8.12
C LEU A 232 1.03 -10.95 -7.78
N ASN A 233 0.62 -10.96 -6.51
CA ASN A 233 -0.61 -11.58 -6.03
C ASN A 233 -1.67 -10.55 -5.57
N CYS A 234 -1.45 -9.27 -5.80
CA CYS A 234 -2.43 -8.25 -5.44
C CYS A 234 -3.63 -8.26 -6.40
N GLN A 235 -4.73 -7.66 -5.96
CA GLN A 235 -5.94 -7.52 -6.79
C GLN A 235 -5.86 -6.30 -7.70
N GLU A 236 -5.07 -5.31 -7.30
CA GLU A 236 -4.96 -4.05 -8.02
C GLU A 236 -3.54 -3.53 -7.92
N ALA A 237 -2.93 -3.28 -9.07
CA ALA A 237 -1.61 -2.68 -9.18
C ALA A 237 -1.57 -1.67 -10.33
N GLY A 238 -0.61 -0.77 -10.24
CA GLY A 238 -0.34 0.18 -11.29
C GLY A 238 1.08 0.71 -11.21
N ILE A 239 1.54 1.28 -12.31
CA ILE A 239 2.83 1.97 -12.40
C ILE A 239 2.58 3.46 -12.20
N LEU A 240 3.33 4.08 -11.31
CA LEU A 240 3.32 5.53 -11.14
C LEU A 240 4.23 6.17 -12.19
N VAL A 241 3.64 6.85 -13.16
CA VAL A 241 4.35 7.60 -14.20
C VAL A 241 4.02 9.08 -14.04
N ASN A 242 5.02 9.91 -13.77
CA ASN A 242 4.84 11.37 -13.61
C ASN A 242 3.67 11.75 -12.68
N LEU A 243 3.50 11.05 -11.56
CA LEU A 243 2.39 11.18 -10.60
C LEU A 243 1.03 10.66 -11.09
N SER A 244 0.93 10.14 -12.30
CA SER A 244 -0.27 9.45 -12.79
C SER A 244 -0.14 7.94 -12.57
N LEU A 245 -1.21 7.32 -12.12
CA LEU A 245 -1.27 5.86 -11.96
C LEU A 245 -1.79 5.23 -13.25
N ILE A 246 -1.00 4.33 -13.82
CA ILE A 246 -1.42 3.48 -14.92
C ILE A 246 -1.73 2.11 -14.32
N HIS A 247 -2.99 1.70 -14.35
CA HIS A 247 -3.40 0.37 -13.89
C HIS A 247 -2.88 -0.71 -14.84
N ILE A 248 -2.37 -1.80 -14.28
CA ILE A 248 -1.85 -2.97 -14.99
C ILE A 248 -2.54 -4.24 -14.51
#